data_9592fb925445087af89a9ad045a3f7d9
#
_entry.id   9592fb925445087af89a9ad045a3f7d9
#
_cell.length_a   1.000
_cell.length_b   1.000
_cell.length_c   1.000
_cell.angle_alpha   90.00
_cell.angle_beta   90.00
_cell.angle_gamma   90.00
#
_symmetry.space_group_name_H-M   'P 1'
#
loop_
_entity.id
_entity.type
_entity.pdbx_description
1 polymer ?
#
loop_
_entity_poly.entity_id
_entity_poly.type
_entity_poly.pdbx_seq_one_letter_code
_entity_poly.pdbx_strand_id
1 'polypeptide(L)'
;MGEVRPFTLRESTQLRPSPPPPRLNSGEYTHDYNEVKALGSLNSTARTPDQTALALFYSDNFLTLWERTLRGIANANIDNIGDSARLFALANMASADAIIGAWDAKKYYNYWRPITAIQEGNNDGNKDTVGDP
;
A
#
# COMPACT_ATOMS: atom_id res chain seq x y z
N MET A 1 -11.23 -1.51 10.89
CA MET A 1 -11.65 -1.20 9.50
C MET A 1 -12.01 -2.46 8.70
N GLY A 2 -11.29 -3.57 8.77
CA GLY A 2 -11.62 -4.80 8.03
C GLY A 2 -12.97 -5.48 8.34
N GLU A 3 -13.72 -4.99 9.31
CA GLU A 3 -15.08 -5.47 9.66
C GLU A 3 -16.18 -4.52 9.19
N VAL A 4 -15.82 -3.43 8.53
CA VAL A 4 -16.77 -2.47 7.97
C VAL A 4 -17.39 -3.07 6.71
N ARG A 5 -18.72 -2.93 6.57
CA ARG A 5 -19.42 -3.38 5.38
C ARG A 5 -18.98 -2.52 4.18
N PRO A 6 -18.49 -3.12 3.09
CA PRO A 6 -18.14 -2.40 1.87
C PRO A 6 -19.37 -1.75 1.20
N PHE A 7 -19.12 -0.80 0.30
CA PHE A 7 -20.15 -0.13 -0.47
C PHE A 7 -20.59 -0.94 -1.69
N THR A 8 -19.63 -1.51 -2.42
CA THR A 8 -19.87 -2.20 -3.70
C THR A 8 -19.40 -3.65 -3.69
N LEU A 9 -18.43 -4.02 -2.85
CA LEU A 9 -18.02 -5.40 -2.67
C LEU A 9 -19.07 -6.18 -1.84
N ARG A 10 -19.15 -7.47 -2.05
CA ARG A 10 -20.05 -8.35 -1.28
C ARG A 10 -19.60 -8.47 0.18
N GLU A 11 -18.30 -8.55 0.38
CA GLU A 11 -17.66 -8.68 1.70
C GLU A 11 -16.21 -8.15 1.66
N SER A 12 -15.65 -7.82 2.81
CA SER A 12 -14.28 -7.30 2.95
C SER A 12 -13.20 -8.29 2.49
N THR A 13 -13.52 -9.59 2.48
CA THR A 13 -12.62 -10.68 2.12
C THR A 13 -12.51 -10.92 0.62
N GLN A 14 -13.39 -10.32 -0.18
CA GLN A 14 -13.53 -10.59 -1.62
C GLN A 14 -12.22 -10.38 -2.40
N LEU A 15 -11.40 -9.42 -1.98
CA LEU A 15 -10.12 -9.08 -2.63
C LEU A 15 -8.91 -9.50 -1.79
N ARG A 16 -9.08 -10.41 -0.84
CA ARG A 16 -7.96 -10.89 0.00
C ARG A 16 -6.91 -11.58 -0.89
N PRO A 17 -5.64 -11.13 -0.82
CA PRO A 17 -4.58 -11.72 -1.64
C PRO A 17 -4.38 -13.21 -1.37
N SER A 18 -4.04 -13.96 -2.43
CA SER A 18 -3.60 -15.36 -2.35
C SER A 18 -2.52 -15.56 -3.42
N PRO A 19 -1.38 -16.16 -3.10
CA PRO A 19 -1.03 -16.83 -1.83
C PRO A 19 -0.81 -15.84 -0.67
N PRO A 20 -0.66 -16.35 0.58
CA PRO A 20 -0.29 -15.54 1.73
C PRO A 20 1.11 -14.93 1.55
N PRO A 21 1.49 -13.91 2.38
CA PRO A 21 2.84 -13.38 2.39
C PRO A 21 3.92 -14.47 2.57
N PRO A 22 5.14 -14.25 2.07
CA PRO A 22 6.24 -15.21 2.21
C PRO A 22 6.55 -15.54 3.68
N ARG A 23 7.00 -16.76 3.94
CA ARG A 23 7.44 -17.13 5.29
C ARG A 23 8.73 -16.38 5.65
N LEU A 24 8.87 -15.94 6.90
CA LEU A 24 10.04 -15.18 7.36
C LEU A 24 11.38 -15.87 7.11
N ASN A 25 11.41 -17.20 7.09
CA ASN A 25 12.61 -18.00 6.81
C ASN A 25 12.74 -18.44 5.34
N SER A 26 12.01 -17.84 4.41
CA SER A 26 12.10 -18.16 2.98
C SER A 26 13.11 -17.27 2.26
N GLY A 27 13.68 -17.78 1.16
CA GLY A 27 14.57 -17.01 0.29
C GLY A 27 13.86 -15.82 -0.37
N GLU A 28 12.57 -15.95 -0.67
CA GLU A 28 11.73 -14.85 -1.18
C GLU A 28 11.66 -13.70 -0.16
N TYR A 29 11.33 -14.01 1.10
CA TYR A 29 11.34 -13.00 2.15
C TYR A 29 12.71 -12.34 2.35
N THR A 30 13.77 -13.13 2.35
CA THR A 30 15.15 -12.62 2.49
C THR A 30 15.49 -11.64 1.35
N HIS A 31 15.11 -11.97 0.13
CA HIS A 31 15.32 -11.10 -1.03
C HIS A 31 14.57 -9.78 -0.85
N ASP A 32 13.27 -9.83 -0.59
CA ASP A 32 12.41 -8.65 -0.44
C ASP A 32 12.85 -7.79 0.76
N TYR A 33 13.22 -8.43 1.87
CA TYR A 33 13.75 -7.76 3.05
C TYR A 33 15.00 -6.92 2.71
N ASN A 34 15.98 -7.52 2.04
CA ASN A 34 17.23 -6.86 1.70
C ASN A 34 17.01 -5.75 0.66
N GLU A 35 16.12 -5.93 -0.31
CA GLU A 35 15.74 -4.89 -1.26
C GLU A 35 15.12 -3.69 -0.55
N VAL A 36 14.11 -3.92 0.29
CA VAL A 36 13.42 -2.85 1.03
C VAL A 36 14.38 -2.14 1.97
N LYS A 37 15.26 -2.86 2.65
CA LYS A 37 16.29 -2.29 3.51
C LYS A 37 17.25 -1.38 2.74
N ALA A 38 17.74 -1.84 1.59
CA ALA A 38 18.66 -1.09 0.75
C ALA A 38 18.02 0.17 0.15
N LEU A 39 16.81 0.05 -0.40
CA LEU A 39 16.12 1.15 -1.08
C LEU A 39 15.40 2.08 -0.11
N GLY A 40 14.91 1.57 1.02
CA GLY A 40 14.10 2.32 2.00
C GLY A 40 14.91 3.19 2.96
N SER A 41 16.21 2.97 3.09
CA SER A 41 17.08 3.74 3.97
C SER A 41 17.04 5.25 3.65
N LEU A 42 17.07 6.10 4.69
CA LEU A 42 17.09 7.56 4.53
C LEU A 42 18.25 8.01 3.62
N ASN A 43 19.43 7.48 3.84
CA ASN A 43 20.66 7.79 3.10
C ASN A 43 21.04 6.68 2.11
N SER A 44 20.05 6.10 1.45
CA SER A 44 20.28 5.01 0.51
C SER A 44 21.23 5.41 -0.63
N THR A 45 22.26 4.61 -0.85
CA THR A 45 23.16 4.71 -2.00
C THR A 45 22.72 3.81 -3.16
N ALA A 46 21.75 2.92 -2.92
CA ALA A 46 21.19 2.02 -3.93
C ALA A 46 20.01 2.65 -4.70
N ARG A 47 19.34 3.64 -4.09
CA ARG A 47 18.16 4.29 -4.66
C ARG A 47 18.56 5.39 -5.64
N THR A 48 17.94 5.41 -6.82
CA THR A 48 18.15 6.48 -7.81
C THR A 48 17.47 7.80 -7.39
N PRO A 49 17.89 8.96 -7.95
CA PRO A 49 17.19 10.22 -7.73
C PRO A 49 15.70 10.16 -8.12
N ASP A 50 15.36 9.49 -9.22
CA ASP A 50 13.97 9.34 -9.68
C ASP A 50 13.14 8.51 -8.70
N GLN A 51 13.70 7.42 -8.16
CA GLN A 51 13.04 6.63 -7.12
C GLN A 51 12.83 7.46 -5.84
N THR A 52 13.77 8.34 -5.49
CA THR A 52 13.61 9.26 -4.37
C THR A 52 12.49 10.26 -4.61
N ALA A 53 12.45 10.88 -5.79
CA ALA A 53 11.39 11.81 -6.17
C ALA A 53 10.01 11.13 -6.15
N LEU A 54 9.92 9.90 -6.66
CA LEU A 54 8.69 9.11 -6.66
C LEU A 54 8.24 8.77 -5.22
N ALA A 55 9.15 8.36 -4.36
CA ALA A 55 8.85 8.08 -2.96
C ALA A 55 8.33 9.31 -2.21
N LEU A 56 8.96 10.47 -2.43
CA LEU A 56 8.50 11.74 -1.86
C LEU A 56 7.12 12.14 -2.38
N PHE A 57 6.87 11.96 -3.67
CA PHE A 57 5.56 12.23 -4.28
C PHE A 57 4.45 11.40 -3.62
N TYR A 58 4.67 10.10 -3.41
CA TYR A 58 3.71 9.20 -2.80
C TYR A 58 3.69 9.25 -1.26
N SER A 59 4.57 10.01 -0.62
CA SER A 59 4.54 10.22 0.83
C SER A 59 3.42 11.18 1.28
N ASP A 60 2.84 11.92 0.35
CA ASP A 60 1.69 12.79 0.60
C ASP A 60 0.43 11.97 0.89
N ASN A 61 -0.59 12.64 1.41
CA ASN A 61 -1.87 12.00 1.68
C ASN A 61 -2.51 11.53 0.36
N PHE A 62 -2.67 10.20 0.22
CA PHE A 62 -3.17 9.59 -1.02
C PHE A 62 -4.59 10.05 -1.38
N LEU A 63 -5.45 10.39 -0.39
CA LEU A 63 -6.79 10.92 -0.66
C LEU A 63 -6.70 12.29 -1.35
N THR A 64 -5.82 13.15 -0.85
CA THR A 64 -5.59 14.47 -1.46
C THR A 64 -5.06 14.33 -2.90
N LEU A 65 -4.15 13.40 -3.13
CA LEU A 65 -3.59 13.11 -4.45
C LEU A 65 -4.68 12.62 -5.42
N TRP A 66 -5.50 11.65 -4.98
CA TRP A 66 -6.62 11.12 -5.77
C TRP A 66 -7.65 12.20 -6.08
N GLU A 67 -8.09 12.97 -5.09
CA GLU A 67 -9.06 14.04 -5.29
C GLU A 67 -8.57 15.10 -6.29
N ARG A 68 -7.29 15.46 -6.22
CA ARG A 68 -6.67 16.39 -7.18
C ARG A 68 -6.68 15.82 -8.61
N THR A 69 -6.33 14.55 -8.75
CA THR A 69 -6.33 13.84 -10.03
C THR A 69 -7.74 13.75 -10.62
N LEU A 70 -8.73 13.35 -9.81
CA LEU A 70 -10.13 13.25 -10.23
C LEU A 70 -10.69 14.60 -10.67
N ARG A 71 -10.36 15.68 -9.97
CA ARG A 71 -10.75 17.06 -10.39
C ARG A 71 -10.14 17.43 -11.73
N GLY A 72 -8.87 17.10 -11.95
CA GLY A 72 -8.22 17.33 -13.24
C GLY A 72 -8.92 16.60 -14.38
N ILE A 73 -9.26 15.32 -14.17
CA ILE A 73 -9.99 14.50 -15.15
C ILE A 73 -11.39 15.05 -15.40
N ALA A 74 -12.14 15.37 -14.33
CA ALA A 74 -13.48 15.91 -14.45
C ALA A 74 -13.50 17.24 -15.22
N ASN A 75 -12.64 18.17 -14.86
CA ASN A 75 -12.55 19.47 -15.51
C ASN A 75 -12.17 19.40 -17.00
N ALA A 76 -11.39 18.40 -17.39
CA ALA A 76 -10.95 18.23 -18.76
C ALA A 76 -11.95 17.47 -19.66
N ASN A 77 -12.88 16.69 -19.09
CA ASN A 77 -13.67 15.72 -19.85
C ASN A 77 -15.18 15.72 -19.56
N ILE A 78 -15.64 16.46 -18.55
CA ILE A 78 -17.04 16.40 -18.10
C ILE A 78 -17.62 17.80 -18.01
N ASP A 79 -18.66 18.06 -18.81
CA ASP A 79 -19.28 19.38 -18.90
C ASP A 79 -20.51 19.58 -17.99
N ASN A 80 -20.98 18.50 -17.34
CA ASN A 80 -22.16 18.58 -16.49
C ASN A 80 -21.90 18.08 -15.07
N ILE A 81 -22.60 18.69 -14.12
CA ILE A 81 -22.43 18.43 -12.70
C ILE A 81 -22.92 17.04 -12.29
N GLY A 82 -23.91 16.47 -12.98
CA GLY A 82 -24.45 15.14 -12.68
C GLY A 82 -23.43 14.04 -12.94
N ASP A 83 -22.73 14.10 -14.08
CA ASP A 83 -21.70 13.13 -14.42
C ASP A 83 -20.42 13.33 -13.56
N SER A 84 -20.07 14.59 -13.24
CA SER A 84 -19.02 14.87 -12.27
C SER A 84 -19.34 14.25 -10.90
N ALA A 85 -20.52 14.48 -10.37
CA ALA A 85 -20.95 13.89 -9.10
C ALA A 85 -20.91 12.35 -9.14
N ARG A 86 -21.32 11.74 -10.24
CA ARG A 86 -21.26 10.28 -10.45
C ARG A 86 -19.81 9.77 -10.46
N LEU A 87 -18.91 10.45 -11.17
CA LEU A 87 -17.48 10.10 -11.18
C LEU A 87 -16.91 10.08 -9.76
N PHE A 88 -17.12 11.16 -9.00
CA PHE A 88 -16.61 11.26 -7.64
C PHE A 88 -17.23 10.22 -6.71
N ALA A 89 -18.54 9.98 -6.81
CA ALA A 89 -19.22 8.96 -6.00
C ALA A 89 -18.64 7.57 -6.25
N LEU A 90 -18.51 7.16 -7.51
CA LEU A 90 -17.98 5.85 -7.87
C LEU A 90 -16.50 5.68 -7.46
N ALA A 91 -15.68 6.69 -7.70
CA ALA A 91 -14.26 6.65 -7.35
C ALA A 91 -14.04 6.58 -5.83
N ASN A 92 -14.82 7.36 -5.05
CA ASN A 92 -14.72 7.35 -3.60
C ASN A 92 -15.25 6.05 -2.97
N MET A 93 -16.35 5.50 -3.49
CA MET A 93 -16.82 4.18 -3.05
C MET A 93 -15.78 3.08 -3.34
N ALA A 94 -15.21 3.06 -4.54
CA ALA A 94 -14.16 2.09 -4.89
C ALA A 94 -12.90 2.24 -4.01
N SER A 95 -12.49 3.48 -3.71
CA SER A 95 -11.36 3.76 -2.83
C SER A 95 -11.63 3.30 -1.40
N ALA A 96 -12.84 3.54 -0.88
CA ALA A 96 -13.25 3.06 0.44
C ALA A 96 -13.24 1.53 0.52
N ASP A 97 -13.76 0.85 -0.50
CA ASP A 97 -13.79 -0.61 -0.57
C ASP A 97 -12.37 -1.20 -0.68
N ALA A 98 -11.48 -0.56 -1.44
CA ALA A 98 -10.08 -0.95 -1.51
C ALA A 98 -9.37 -0.84 -0.15
N ILE A 99 -9.63 0.23 0.61
CA ILE A 99 -9.11 0.40 1.97
C ILE A 99 -9.66 -0.69 2.91
N ILE A 100 -10.96 -0.98 2.85
CA ILE A 100 -11.58 -2.03 3.68
C ILE A 100 -10.92 -3.38 3.39
N GLY A 101 -10.75 -3.75 2.11
CA GLY A 101 -10.08 -4.99 1.72
C GLY A 101 -8.61 -5.05 2.15
N ALA A 102 -7.88 -3.95 2.01
CA ALA A 102 -6.49 -3.87 2.47
C ALA A 102 -6.36 -4.04 3.99
N TRP A 103 -7.26 -3.45 4.78
CA TRP A 103 -7.27 -3.62 6.23
C TRP A 103 -7.73 -5.01 6.66
N ASP A 104 -8.64 -5.65 5.91
CA ASP A 104 -8.99 -7.06 6.12
C ASP A 104 -7.76 -7.95 5.95
N ALA A 105 -7.04 -7.81 4.83
CA ALA A 105 -5.82 -8.57 4.58
C ALA A 105 -4.74 -8.33 5.65
N LYS A 106 -4.52 -7.07 6.06
CA LYS A 106 -3.58 -6.73 7.13
C LYS A 106 -3.94 -7.40 8.46
N LYS A 107 -5.22 -7.42 8.82
CA LYS A 107 -5.69 -8.09 10.05
C LYS A 107 -5.57 -9.60 9.95
N TYR A 108 -5.93 -10.17 8.82
CA TYR A 108 -5.95 -11.61 8.61
C TYR A 108 -4.56 -12.23 8.63
N TYR A 109 -3.63 -11.66 7.85
CA TYR A 109 -2.27 -12.17 7.76
C TYR A 109 -1.39 -11.74 8.93
N ASN A 110 -1.72 -10.63 9.59
CA ASN A 110 -0.96 -10.05 10.71
C ASN A 110 0.55 -10.01 10.43
N TYR A 111 0.90 -9.63 9.20
CA TYR A 111 2.27 -9.64 8.73
C TYR A 111 2.98 -8.34 9.12
N TRP A 112 4.29 -8.40 9.26
CA TRP A 112 5.13 -7.27 9.69
C TRP A 112 5.06 -6.12 8.69
N ARG A 113 5.16 -4.91 9.21
CA ARG A 113 5.46 -3.76 8.36
C ARG A 113 6.92 -3.79 7.97
N PRO A 114 7.32 -3.25 6.81
CA PRO A 114 8.73 -3.21 6.39
C PRO A 114 9.67 -2.64 7.45
N ILE A 115 9.28 -1.54 8.10
CA ILE A 115 10.08 -0.93 9.18
C ILE A 115 10.24 -1.88 10.37
N THR A 116 9.17 -2.55 10.79
CA THR A 116 9.23 -3.52 11.88
C THR A 116 10.11 -4.70 11.53
N ALA A 117 9.97 -5.23 10.29
CA ALA A 117 10.82 -6.31 9.80
C ALA A 117 12.30 -5.94 9.84
N ILE A 118 12.65 -4.72 9.39
CA ILE A 118 14.04 -4.25 9.37
C ILE A 118 14.59 -4.08 10.78
N GLN A 119 13.83 -3.46 11.69
CA GLN A 119 14.26 -3.26 13.07
C GLN A 119 14.40 -4.58 13.84
N GLU A 120 13.52 -5.54 13.60
CA GLU A 120 13.46 -6.83 14.29
C GLU A 120 14.14 -7.98 13.50
N GLY A 121 14.87 -7.68 12.44
CA GLY A 121 15.47 -8.71 11.57
C GLY A 121 16.39 -9.70 12.28
N ASN A 122 16.97 -9.34 13.42
CA ASN A 122 17.75 -10.28 14.23
C ASN A 122 16.88 -11.27 15.03
N ASN A 123 15.56 -11.02 15.11
CA ASN A 123 14.59 -11.79 15.92
C ASN A 123 13.58 -12.57 15.07
N ASP A 124 13.67 -12.51 13.75
CA ASP A 124 12.72 -13.16 12.83
C ASP A 124 13.00 -14.67 12.60
N GLY A 125 14.10 -15.17 13.15
CA GLY A 125 14.52 -16.57 13.00
C GLY A 125 15.18 -16.86 11.64
N ASN A 126 15.45 -15.85 10.83
CA ASN A 126 16.14 -15.95 9.56
C ASN A 126 17.57 -15.39 9.69
N LYS A 127 18.58 -16.25 9.55
CA LYS A 127 20.00 -15.86 9.68
C LYS A 127 20.51 -14.98 8.53
N ASP A 128 19.76 -14.87 7.45
CA ASP A 128 20.13 -14.14 6.24
C ASP A 128 19.48 -12.73 6.21
N THR A 129 18.76 -12.37 7.28
CA THR A 129 18.21 -11.03 7.53
C THR A 129 18.90 -10.44 8.75
N VAL A 130 19.50 -9.27 8.62
CA VAL A 130 20.21 -8.57 9.70
C VAL A 130 19.48 -7.28 10.02
N GLY A 131 19.05 -7.16 11.27
CA GLY A 131 18.33 -5.98 11.77
C GLY A 131 19.14 -4.69 11.62
N ASP A 132 18.42 -3.58 11.48
CA ASP A 132 18.96 -2.23 11.40
C ASP A 132 18.02 -1.33 12.22
N PRO A 133 18.39 -1.03 13.50
CA PRO A 133 17.54 -0.33 14.47
C PRO A 133 17.33 1.15 14.17
#